data_6761159f33945a1f776fdb48c6d2aab6
#
_entry.id   6761159f33945a1f776fdb48c6d2aab6
#
_cell.length_a   1.000
_cell.length_b   1.000
_cell.length_c   1.000
_cell.angle_alpha   90.00
_cell.angle_beta   90.00
_cell.angle_gamma   90.00
#
_symmetry.space_group_name_H-M   'P 1'
#
loop_
_entity.id
_entity.type
_entity.pdbx_description
1 polymer ?
#
loop_
_entity_poly.entity_id
_entity_poly.type
_entity_poly.pdbx_seq_one_letter_code
_entity_poly.pdbx_strand_id
1 'polypeptide(L)'
;LNEYLRLTSGETHYMVRYPEECDQTLEAAQKRLQAMEDHERSFMLAAFLDGELVGNCGVNAMSDHFKMRHRASLGISIKKKAWGLGLGKLLMEKVLEQAKENGFTQVELGVFADNDRARHLYRKLGFTEMGCIPKAFCLKDGTYRDEVQMVKFLMD
;
A
#
# COMPACT_ATOMS: atom_id res chain seq x y z
N LEU A 1 -11.46 3.79 10.71
CA LEU A 1 -10.61 2.99 9.80
C LEU A 1 -11.41 1.92 9.05
N ASN A 2 -12.24 1.10 9.72
CA ASN A 2 -13.05 0.08 9.05
C ASN A 2 -13.99 0.66 7.99
N GLU A 3 -14.68 1.75 8.30
CA GLU A 3 -15.53 2.45 7.34
C GLU A 3 -14.73 2.97 6.14
N TYR A 4 -13.54 3.51 6.39
CA TYR A 4 -12.63 3.95 5.35
C TYR A 4 -12.21 2.78 4.44
N LEU A 5 -11.80 1.64 5.02
CA LEU A 5 -11.39 0.46 4.26
C LEU A 5 -12.55 -0.13 3.43
N ARG A 6 -13.74 -0.16 4.00
CA ARG A 6 -14.94 -0.63 3.30
C ARG A 6 -15.27 0.28 2.11
N LEU A 7 -15.22 1.58 2.30
CA LEU A 7 -15.46 2.56 1.24
C LEU A 7 -14.43 2.44 0.12
N THR A 8 -13.15 2.48 0.44
CA THR A 8 -12.08 2.39 -0.57
C THR A 8 -12.09 1.05 -1.31
N SER A 9 -12.41 -0.04 -0.64
CA SER A 9 -12.55 -1.36 -1.27
C SER A 9 -13.75 -1.44 -2.22
N GLY A 10 -14.78 -0.63 -2.02
CA GLY A 10 -15.95 -0.53 -2.90
C GLY A 10 -15.76 0.42 -4.08
N GLU A 11 -14.82 1.35 -4.00
CA GLU A 11 -14.58 2.37 -5.03
C GLU A 11 -13.78 1.84 -6.23
N THR A 12 -13.07 0.73 -6.06
CA THR A 12 -12.24 0.12 -7.10
C THR A 12 -12.00 -1.36 -6.85
N HIS A 13 -11.87 -2.15 -7.91
CA HIS A 13 -11.49 -3.57 -7.80
C HIS A 13 -9.97 -3.77 -7.59
N TYR A 14 -9.19 -2.71 -7.55
CA TYR A 14 -7.74 -2.79 -7.33
C TYR A 14 -7.34 -2.94 -5.85
N MET A 15 -8.29 -2.89 -4.93
CA MET A 15 -8.07 -3.25 -3.53
C MET A 15 -8.18 -4.77 -3.38
N VAL A 16 -7.34 -5.35 -2.54
CA VAL A 16 -7.30 -6.82 -2.35
C VAL A 16 -8.59 -7.35 -1.70
N ARG A 17 -9.23 -6.53 -0.87
CA ARG A 17 -10.45 -6.91 -0.15
C ARG A 17 -11.70 -6.39 -0.87
N TYR A 18 -12.76 -7.19 -0.82
CA TYR A 18 -14.10 -6.70 -1.08
C TYR A 18 -14.65 -5.95 0.16
N PRO A 19 -15.63 -5.04 -0.01
CA PRO A 19 -16.18 -4.28 1.12
C PRO A 19 -16.67 -5.14 2.29
N GLU A 20 -17.30 -6.27 2.02
CA GLU A 20 -17.80 -7.20 3.03
C GLU A 20 -16.69 -7.93 3.80
N GLU A 21 -15.48 -7.97 3.27
CA GLU A 21 -14.30 -8.54 3.93
C GLU A 21 -13.60 -7.55 4.87
N CYS A 22 -14.05 -6.30 4.91
CA CYS A 22 -13.50 -5.24 5.75
C CYS A 22 -14.16 -5.16 7.13
N ASP A 23 -14.66 -6.28 7.63
CA ASP A 23 -15.46 -6.35 8.86
C ASP A 23 -14.60 -6.77 10.06
N GLN A 24 -13.58 -6.00 10.34
CA GLN A 24 -12.75 -6.21 11.53
C GLN A 24 -13.44 -5.66 12.78
N THR A 25 -13.33 -6.40 13.89
CA THR A 25 -13.72 -5.85 15.19
C THR A 25 -12.84 -4.65 15.56
N LEU A 26 -13.35 -3.75 16.38
CA LEU A 26 -12.56 -2.62 16.90
C LEU A 26 -11.28 -3.10 17.59
N GLU A 27 -11.38 -4.16 18.37
CA GLU A 27 -10.23 -4.78 19.06
C GLU A 27 -9.18 -5.29 18.08
N ALA A 28 -9.57 -5.98 17.02
CA ALA A 28 -8.65 -6.48 16.00
C ALA A 28 -7.97 -5.34 15.24
N ALA A 29 -8.70 -4.27 14.93
CA ALA A 29 -8.15 -3.07 14.29
C ALA A 29 -7.14 -2.36 15.20
N GLN A 30 -7.47 -2.21 16.49
CA GLN A 30 -6.57 -1.63 17.48
C GLN A 30 -5.29 -2.44 17.66
N LYS A 31 -5.39 -3.76 17.78
CA LYS A 31 -4.23 -4.66 17.86
C LYS A 31 -3.30 -4.52 16.66
N ARG A 32 -3.87 -4.45 15.46
CA ARG A 32 -3.07 -4.29 14.23
C ARG A 32 -2.35 -2.95 14.18
N LEU A 33 -3.03 -1.87 14.52
CA LEU A 33 -2.42 -0.54 14.57
C LEU A 33 -1.35 -0.45 15.64
N GLN A 34 -1.62 -1.03 16.83
CA GLN A 34 -0.65 -1.07 17.92
C GLN A 34 0.60 -1.87 17.54
N ALA A 35 0.44 -3.03 16.91
CA ALA A 35 1.57 -3.83 16.44
C ALA A 35 2.44 -3.09 15.42
N MET A 36 1.82 -2.25 14.57
CA MET A 36 2.56 -1.41 13.64
C MET A 36 3.28 -0.26 14.35
N GLU A 37 2.63 0.38 15.33
CA GLU A 37 3.22 1.45 16.13
C GLU A 37 4.37 0.94 17.00
N ASP A 38 4.23 -0.25 17.55
CA ASP A 38 5.26 -0.89 18.38
C ASP A 38 6.45 -1.40 17.56
N HIS A 39 6.28 -1.58 16.26
CA HIS A 39 7.36 -2.02 15.39
C HIS A 39 8.34 -0.87 15.15
N GLU A 40 9.62 -1.10 15.41
CA GLU A 40 10.67 -0.08 15.37
C GLU A 40 10.78 0.66 14.03
N ARG A 41 10.48 -0.01 12.91
CA ARG A 41 10.71 0.54 11.56
C ARG A 41 9.48 0.58 10.65
N SER A 42 8.45 -0.22 10.94
CA SER A 42 7.18 -0.19 10.20
C SER A 42 6.37 1.04 10.61
N PHE A 43 5.66 1.63 9.67
CA PHE A 43 4.85 2.83 9.93
C PHE A 43 3.76 3.02 8.88
N MET A 44 2.84 3.92 9.17
CA MET A 44 1.78 4.32 8.24
C MET A 44 1.59 5.85 8.32
N LEU A 45 1.47 6.49 7.17
CA LEU A 45 1.04 7.87 7.06
C LEU A 45 -0.42 7.92 6.65
N ALA A 46 -1.17 8.81 7.28
CA ALA A 46 -2.57 9.09 6.95
C ALA A 46 -2.68 10.51 6.38
N ALA A 47 -3.53 10.66 5.38
CA ALA A 47 -3.85 11.95 4.79
C ALA A 47 -5.27 12.37 5.17
N PHE A 48 -5.40 13.58 5.64
CA PHE A 48 -6.68 14.19 6.00
C PHE A 48 -6.96 15.39 5.10
N LEU A 49 -8.20 15.51 4.65
CA LEU A 49 -8.70 16.67 3.92
C LEU A 49 -9.91 17.20 4.68
N ASP A 50 -9.82 18.45 5.16
CA ASP A 50 -10.86 19.09 5.97
C ASP A 50 -11.32 18.23 7.17
N GLY A 51 -10.35 17.57 7.83
CA GLY A 51 -10.60 16.72 8.99
C GLY A 51 -11.07 15.30 8.67
N GLU A 52 -11.26 14.96 7.41
CA GLU A 52 -11.67 13.62 6.96
C GLU A 52 -10.46 12.81 6.49
N LEU A 53 -10.36 11.55 6.93
CA LEU A 53 -9.37 10.60 6.43
C LEU A 53 -9.66 10.25 4.97
N VAL A 54 -8.79 10.64 4.07
CA VAL A 54 -8.95 10.44 2.62
C VAL A 54 -7.90 9.54 1.99
N GLY A 55 -6.81 9.27 2.69
CA GLY A 55 -5.76 8.40 2.18
C GLY A 55 -4.87 7.83 3.27
N ASN A 56 -4.24 6.72 3.00
CA ASN A 56 -3.16 6.19 3.81
C ASN A 56 -2.12 5.48 2.94
N CYS A 57 -0.91 5.43 3.45
CA CYS A 57 0.18 4.68 2.85
C CYS A 57 1.03 4.10 3.96
N GLY A 58 1.19 2.78 3.96
CA GLY A 58 1.92 2.06 5.00
C GLY A 58 3.14 1.35 4.45
N VAL A 59 4.17 1.27 5.28
CA VAL A 59 5.39 0.50 5.03
C VAL A 59 5.56 -0.51 6.16
N ASN A 60 5.69 -1.77 5.79
CA ASN A 60 5.87 -2.88 6.72
C ASN A 60 7.21 -3.56 6.44
N ALA A 61 8.01 -3.77 7.48
CA ALA A 61 9.19 -4.63 7.39
C ALA A 61 8.76 -6.03 6.92
N MET A 62 9.44 -6.58 5.92
CA MET A 62 9.10 -7.91 5.42
C MET A 62 9.49 -9.01 6.39
N SER A 63 10.55 -8.80 7.15
CA SER A 63 11.02 -9.71 8.18
C SER A 63 12.06 -9.02 9.07
N ASP A 64 12.17 -9.45 10.30
CA ASP A 64 13.23 -9.00 11.23
C ASP A 64 14.50 -9.86 11.12
N HIS A 65 14.45 -10.96 10.36
CA HIS A 65 15.64 -11.77 10.10
C HIS A 65 16.70 -10.96 9.33
N PHE A 66 17.94 -11.05 9.75
CA PHE A 66 19.04 -10.22 9.22
C PHE A 66 19.11 -10.18 7.70
N LYS A 67 18.94 -11.31 7.01
CA LYS A 67 19.01 -11.39 5.55
C LYS A 67 17.88 -10.66 4.81
N MET A 68 16.79 -10.35 5.51
CA MET A 68 15.59 -9.75 4.90
C MET A 68 15.20 -8.39 5.52
N ARG A 69 15.81 -8.03 6.65
CA ARG A 69 15.42 -6.83 7.42
C ARG A 69 15.57 -5.50 6.66
N HIS A 70 16.33 -5.50 5.58
CA HIS A 70 16.52 -4.34 4.72
C HIS A 70 15.35 -4.07 3.76
N ARG A 71 14.42 -5.02 3.65
CA ARG A 71 13.29 -4.98 2.72
C ARG A 71 12.01 -4.57 3.42
N ALA A 72 11.21 -3.77 2.74
CA ALA A 72 9.87 -3.40 3.19
C ALA A 72 8.85 -3.58 2.08
N SER A 73 7.61 -3.85 2.47
CA SER A 73 6.46 -3.83 1.58
C SER A 73 5.67 -2.53 1.77
N LEU A 74 5.07 -2.02 0.70
CA LEU A 74 4.29 -0.80 0.70
C LEU A 74 2.87 -1.06 0.21
N GLY A 75 1.91 -0.44 0.88
CA GLY A 75 0.51 -0.41 0.44
C GLY A 75 -0.04 1.00 0.54
N ILE A 76 -0.83 1.40 -0.44
CA ILE A 76 -1.46 2.71 -0.50
C ILE A 76 -2.94 2.58 -0.87
N SER A 77 -3.78 3.40 -0.25
CA SER A 77 -5.17 3.58 -0.66
C SER A 77 -5.58 5.05 -0.55
N ILE A 78 -6.42 5.50 -1.46
CA ILE A 78 -6.94 6.88 -1.48
C ILE A 78 -8.41 6.82 -1.86
N LYS A 79 -9.26 7.55 -1.10
CA LYS A 79 -10.67 7.70 -1.44
C LYS A 79 -10.82 8.33 -2.82
N LYS A 80 -11.78 7.83 -3.60
CA LYS A 80 -12.04 8.30 -4.96
C LYS A 80 -12.23 9.81 -5.06
N LYS A 81 -12.90 10.41 -4.08
CA LYS A 81 -13.11 11.87 -4.03
C LYS A 81 -11.82 12.70 -3.96
N ALA A 82 -10.72 12.09 -3.53
CA ALA A 82 -9.40 12.72 -3.44
C ALA A 82 -8.46 12.32 -4.59
N TRP A 83 -8.95 11.58 -5.58
CA TRP A 83 -8.16 11.25 -6.77
C TRP A 83 -7.91 12.49 -7.63
N GLY A 84 -6.79 12.50 -8.33
CA GLY A 84 -6.42 13.59 -9.24
C GLY A 84 -5.92 14.86 -8.56
N LEU A 85 -5.75 14.87 -7.25
CA LEU A 85 -5.24 16.01 -6.47
C LEU A 85 -3.72 15.96 -6.21
N GLY A 86 -3.03 14.95 -6.75
CA GLY A 86 -1.60 14.74 -6.48
C GLY A 86 -1.30 14.13 -5.11
N LEU A 87 -2.32 13.69 -4.38
CA LEU A 87 -2.18 13.15 -3.02
C LEU A 87 -1.40 11.84 -3.00
N GLY A 88 -1.62 10.96 -3.98
CA GLY A 88 -0.89 9.70 -4.09
C GLY A 88 0.61 9.91 -4.23
N LYS A 89 1.01 10.81 -5.09
CA LYS A 89 2.41 11.19 -5.27
C LYS A 89 3.01 11.75 -3.99
N LEU A 90 2.33 12.68 -3.34
CA LEU A 90 2.80 13.30 -2.10
C LEU A 90 2.97 12.28 -0.97
N LEU A 91 1.97 11.41 -0.75
CA LEU A 91 2.04 10.35 0.26
C LEU A 91 3.21 9.41 -0.01
N MET A 92 3.36 8.96 -1.25
CA MET A 92 4.43 8.06 -1.65
C MET A 92 5.81 8.69 -1.44
N GLU A 93 6.00 9.94 -1.84
CA GLU A 93 7.27 10.66 -1.65
C GLU A 93 7.64 10.72 -0.16
N LYS A 94 6.69 11.10 0.69
CA LYS A 94 6.91 11.19 2.14
C LYS A 94 7.18 9.82 2.78
N VAL A 95 6.46 8.81 2.36
CA VAL A 95 6.64 7.44 2.85
C VAL A 95 8.01 6.88 2.45
N LEU A 96 8.44 7.11 1.21
CA LEU A 96 9.76 6.65 0.73
C LEU A 96 10.91 7.36 1.46
N GLU A 97 10.78 8.65 1.72
CA GLU A 97 11.73 9.42 2.52
C GLU A 97 11.86 8.84 3.93
N GLN A 98 10.73 8.62 4.62
CA GLN A 98 10.71 8.04 5.96
C GLN A 98 11.22 6.59 5.97
N ALA A 99 10.89 5.79 4.98
CA ALA A 99 11.39 4.42 4.88
C ALA A 99 12.92 4.37 4.80
N LYS A 100 13.52 5.29 4.04
CA LYS A 100 14.98 5.43 3.97
C LYS A 100 15.57 5.83 5.32
N GLU A 101 14.96 6.79 6.01
CA GLU A 101 15.38 7.20 7.36
C GLU A 101 15.29 6.04 8.37
N ASN A 102 14.27 5.18 8.24
CA ASN A 102 14.10 4.00 9.08
C ASN A 102 15.06 2.85 8.74
N GLY A 103 15.96 3.04 7.78
CA GLY A 103 17.03 2.10 7.43
C GLY A 103 16.64 1.03 6.42
N PHE A 104 15.50 1.13 5.74
CA PHE A 104 15.20 0.26 4.61
C PHE A 104 16.03 0.66 3.39
N THR A 105 16.56 -0.32 2.67
CA THR A 105 17.32 -0.09 1.45
C THR A 105 16.51 -0.32 0.19
N GLN A 106 15.37 -0.97 0.31
CA GLN A 106 14.42 -1.19 -0.79
C GLN A 106 12.99 -1.31 -0.29
N VAL A 107 12.07 -0.87 -1.14
CA VAL A 107 10.62 -0.97 -0.92
C VAL A 107 10.00 -1.69 -2.10
N GLU A 108 9.13 -2.65 -1.78
CA GLU A 108 8.47 -3.52 -2.75
C GLU A 108 6.97 -3.32 -2.69
N LEU A 109 6.31 -3.46 -3.82
CA LEU A 109 4.85 -3.45 -3.89
C LEU A 109 4.35 -4.39 -4.98
N GLY A 110 3.12 -4.87 -4.81
CA GLY A 110 2.38 -5.56 -5.84
C GLY A 110 1.24 -4.69 -6.35
N VAL A 111 0.98 -4.74 -7.63
CA VAL A 111 -0.08 -3.97 -8.28
C VAL A 111 -0.80 -4.81 -9.32
N PHE A 112 -2.12 -4.65 -9.43
CA PHE A 112 -2.88 -5.26 -10.53
C PHE A 112 -2.27 -4.86 -11.88
N ALA A 113 -2.03 -5.84 -12.74
CA ALA A 113 -1.37 -5.60 -14.03
C ALA A 113 -2.13 -4.62 -14.94
N ASP A 114 -3.45 -4.56 -14.81
CA ASP A 114 -4.33 -3.64 -15.55
C ASP A 114 -4.55 -2.28 -14.86
N ASN A 115 -3.94 -2.05 -13.70
CA ASN A 115 -3.97 -0.76 -13.02
C ASN A 115 -2.90 0.19 -13.60
N ASP A 116 -3.13 0.68 -14.81
CA ASP A 116 -2.17 1.50 -15.55
C ASP A 116 -1.83 2.81 -14.82
N ARG A 117 -2.83 3.41 -14.17
CA ARG A 117 -2.66 4.66 -13.42
C ARG A 117 -1.68 4.49 -12.26
N ALA A 118 -1.84 3.45 -11.45
CA ALA A 118 -0.95 3.17 -10.32
C ALA A 118 0.45 2.78 -10.81
N ARG A 119 0.55 1.91 -11.81
CA ARG A 119 1.84 1.51 -12.40
C ARG A 119 2.61 2.71 -12.94
N HIS A 120 1.92 3.64 -13.62
CA HIS A 120 2.53 4.86 -14.13
C HIS A 120 3.06 5.75 -12.99
N LEU A 121 2.28 5.94 -11.93
CA LEU A 121 2.71 6.68 -10.73
C LEU A 121 3.97 6.05 -10.12
N TYR A 122 3.97 4.73 -9.93
CA TYR A 122 5.10 4.03 -9.33
C TYR A 122 6.37 4.14 -10.19
N ARG A 123 6.25 4.01 -11.50
CA ARG A 123 7.39 4.23 -12.41
C ARG A 123 7.95 5.65 -12.29
N LYS A 124 7.09 6.66 -12.23
CA LYS A 124 7.51 8.06 -12.02
C LYS A 124 8.26 8.26 -10.72
N LEU A 125 7.91 7.51 -9.68
CA LEU A 125 8.58 7.55 -8.39
C LEU A 125 9.86 6.69 -8.33
N GLY A 126 10.22 6.06 -9.43
CA GLY A 126 11.47 5.29 -9.55
C GLY A 126 11.33 3.81 -9.25
N PHE A 127 10.12 3.27 -9.16
CA PHE A 127 9.90 1.83 -9.09
C PHE A 127 10.15 1.16 -10.44
N THR A 128 10.75 0.00 -10.40
CA THR A 128 11.00 -0.85 -11.57
C THR A 128 10.19 -2.14 -11.47
N GLU A 129 9.60 -2.55 -12.57
CA GLU A 129 8.90 -3.85 -12.63
C GLU A 129 9.91 -4.99 -12.63
N MET A 130 9.73 -5.93 -11.71
CA MET A 130 10.66 -7.05 -11.49
C MET A 130 10.07 -8.39 -11.91
N GLY A 131 8.77 -8.50 -12.03
CA GLY A 131 8.12 -9.73 -12.40
C GLY A 131 6.61 -9.61 -12.42
N CYS A 132 5.97 -10.69 -12.86
CA CYS A 132 4.52 -10.79 -12.92
C CYS A 132 4.08 -12.17 -12.42
N ILE A 133 3.06 -12.19 -11.56
CA ILE A 133 2.40 -13.41 -11.12
C ILE A 133 1.11 -13.55 -11.91
N PRO A 134 1.02 -14.51 -12.84
CA PRO A 134 -0.20 -14.73 -13.60
C PRO A 134 -1.32 -15.22 -12.68
N LYS A 135 -2.54 -14.74 -12.93
CA LYS A 135 -3.75 -15.16 -12.19
C LYS A 135 -3.63 -14.99 -10.68
N ALA A 136 -2.92 -13.96 -10.24
CA ALA A 136 -2.70 -13.68 -8.82
C ALA A 136 -3.99 -13.34 -8.06
N PHE A 137 -4.98 -12.77 -8.75
CA PHE A 137 -6.27 -12.40 -8.18
C PHE A 137 -7.40 -13.08 -8.94
N CYS A 138 -8.36 -13.63 -8.19
CA CYS A 138 -9.63 -14.14 -8.73
C CYS A 138 -10.76 -13.20 -8.31
N LEU A 139 -11.44 -12.62 -9.28
CA LEU A 139 -12.59 -11.76 -9.02
C LEU A 139 -13.86 -12.58 -8.83
N LYS A 140 -14.88 -12.02 -8.19
CA LYS A 140 -16.17 -12.69 -7.95
C LYS A 140 -16.91 -13.12 -9.21
N ASP A 141 -16.65 -12.47 -10.35
CA ASP A 141 -17.19 -12.84 -11.66
C ASP A 141 -16.51 -14.08 -12.27
N GLY A 142 -15.51 -14.66 -11.56
CA GLY A 142 -14.73 -15.81 -12.01
C GLY A 142 -13.56 -15.48 -12.95
N THR A 143 -13.33 -14.21 -13.24
CA THR A 143 -12.17 -13.78 -14.03
C THR A 143 -10.92 -13.62 -13.16
N TYR A 144 -9.77 -13.73 -13.79
CA TYR A 144 -8.47 -13.60 -13.13
C TYR A 144 -7.76 -12.33 -13.54
N ARG A 145 -6.91 -11.83 -12.66
CA ARG A 145 -6.00 -10.71 -12.93
C ARG A 145 -4.60 -11.06 -12.50
N ASP A 146 -3.63 -10.56 -13.25
CA ASP A 146 -2.22 -10.73 -12.93
C ASP A 146 -1.74 -9.66 -11.94
N GLU A 147 -0.69 -9.96 -11.20
CA GLU A 147 -0.01 -9.02 -10.31
C GLU A 147 1.39 -8.71 -10.82
N VAL A 148 1.71 -7.44 -10.99
CA VAL A 148 3.05 -6.98 -11.28
C VAL A 148 3.76 -6.64 -9.97
N GLN A 149 4.96 -7.19 -9.79
CA GLN A 149 5.83 -6.88 -8.67
C GLN A 149 6.79 -5.76 -9.05
N MET A 150 6.85 -4.74 -8.21
CA MET A 150 7.69 -3.57 -8.44
C MET A 150 8.58 -3.31 -7.23
N VAL A 151 9.78 -2.82 -7.48
CA VAL A 151 10.79 -2.52 -6.45
C VAL A 151 11.38 -1.14 -6.69
N LYS A 152 11.60 -0.39 -5.63
CA LYS A 152 12.43 0.81 -5.61
C LYS A 152 13.59 0.62 -4.64
N PHE A 153 14.79 0.83 -5.12
CA PHE A 153 15.99 0.92 -4.27
C PHE A 153 16.12 2.32 -3.71
N LEU A 154 16.29 2.44 -2.41
CA LEU A 154 16.34 3.72 -1.68
C LEU A 154 17.77 4.21 -1.46
N MET A 155 18.72 3.30 -1.55
CA MET A 155 20.16 3.58 -1.36
C MET A 155 20.93 3.04 -2.54
N ASP A 156 21.95 3.77 -2.93
CA ASP A 156 22.86 3.38 -4.02
C ASP A 156 23.77 2.22 -3.62
#